data_04ab3161392bc9546bef82b9ce12ffff
#
_entry.id   04ab3161392bc9546bef82b9ce12ffff
#
_cell.length_a   1.000
_cell.length_b   1.000
_cell.length_c   1.000
_cell.angle_alpha   90.00
_cell.angle_beta   90.00
_cell.angle_gamma   90.00
#
_symmetry.space_group_name_H-M   'P 1'
#
loop_
_entity.id
_entity.type
_entity.pdbx_description
1 polymer ?
#
loop_
_entity_poly.entity_id
_entity_poly.type
_entity_poly.pdbx_seq_one_letter_code
_entity_poly.pdbx_strand_id
1 'polypeptide(L)'
;MDSIAPGIIPGSDTAHISILGYDPYVVYTGRGPFEASGVGVDVIPGDIAFRCNFSTVDEDGIVTDRRAGRIREGTKDIVDVLNTMVLEDYPDVKIIFKESTGHRAVLVLRGEGLSDKVSDADPKVEGNKPKEVVALDGSKEAEKTADILNKVVAKSYEMVKDHPVNLERIENNEPPANIVIPRGAGAVPVVEPINEKYEVNSACIAETGLIMGICRFAGMDIIEMEGVTGGVDTDLNVIVDTILDQVKNSDHDFFLINIDGADEAGHDGTVKEKLEFIEKVDEVVMSKLKDLEDVILILTADHSTPISVMNHSGDPVPMIIKGPEVRKDDVCKFSEVDAAKGGLCRIRGSDVMNILMDLMNNSHKFGA
;
A
#
# COMPACT_ATOMS: atom_id res chain seq x y z
N MET A 1 -9.13 13.42 -13.78
CA MET A 1 -8.60 12.08 -14.14
C MET A 1 -9.46 11.00 -13.47
N ASP A 2 -9.77 9.91 -14.16
CA ASP A 2 -10.29 8.70 -13.53
C ASP A 2 -9.10 7.79 -13.23
N SER A 3 -8.85 7.47 -11.98
CA SER A 3 -7.65 6.70 -11.60
C SER A 3 -7.61 5.31 -12.24
N ILE A 4 -8.75 4.64 -12.38
CA ILE A 4 -8.88 3.37 -13.10
C ILE A 4 -9.78 3.56 -14.33
N ALA A 5 -11.08 3.77 -14.09
CA ALA A 5 -12.09 4.00 -15.11
C ALA A 5 -13.29 4.76 -14.53
N PRO A 6 -14.09 5.43 -15.35
CA PRO A 6 -15.26 6.18 -14.87
C PRO A 6 -16.18 5.36 -13.96
N GLY A 7 -16.43 5.85 -12.75
CA GLY A 7 -17.32 5.21 -11.77
C GLY A 7 -16.75 4.01 -11.03
N ILE A 8 -15.50 3.64 -11.27
CA ILE A 8 -14.81 2.61 -10.46
C ILE A 8 -14.22 3.28 -9.23
N ILE A 9 -14.55 2.76 -8.06
CA ILE A 9 -13.96 3.22 -6.78
C ILE A 9 -12.58 2.56 -6.62
N PRO A 10 -11.47 3.33 -6.67
CA PRO A 10 -10.14 2.76 -6.54
C PRO A 10 -9.74 2.58 -5.08
N GLY A 11 -8.86 1.62 -4.80
CA GLY A 11 -7.98 1.68 -3.66
C GLY A 11 -6.70 2.42 -4.00
N SER A 12 -5.94 2.88 -3.02
CA SER A 12 -4.64 3.53 -3.26
C SER A 12 -3.69 2.62 -4.03
N ASP A 13 -3.76 1.30 -3.78
CA ASP A 13 -3.01 0.28 -4.50
C ASP A 13 -3.33 0.24 -6.00
N THR A 14 -4.60 0.08 -6.34
CA THR A 14 -5.03 -0.03 -7.74
C THR A 14 -4.89 1.29 -8.50
N ALA A 15 -5.05 2.43 -7.82
CA ALA A 15 -4.84 3.75 -8.38
C ALA A 15 -3.36 3.98 -8.75
N HIS A 16 -2.43 3.71 -7.82
CA HIS A 16 -1.00 3.88 -8.09
C HIS A 16 -0.50 2.92 -9.18
N ILE A 17 -0.96 1.65 -9.19
CA ILE A 17 -0.68 0.72 -10.29
C ILE A 17 -1.09 1.31 -11.63
N SER A 18 -2.29 1.90 -11.71
CA SER A 18 -2.79 2.54 -12.93
C SER A 18 -1.98 3.77 -13.32
N ILE A 19 -1.70 4.68 -12.37
CA ILE A 19 -0.92 5.91 -12.59
C ILE A 19 0.49 5.59 -13.07
N LEU A 20 1.11 4.51 -12.58
CA LEU A 20 2.41 4.00 -13.03
C LEU A 20 2.35 3.29 -14.40
N GLY A 21 1.18 3.30 -15.06
CA GLY A 21 1.01 2.78 -16.42
C GLY A 21 0.87 1.27 -16.53
N TYR A 22 0.52 0.60 -15.44
CA TYR A 22 0.15 -0.82 -15.45
C TYR A 22 -1.36 -0.99 -15.48
N ASP A 23 -1.83 -2.13 -16.01
CA ASP A 23 -3.25 -2.49 -15.95
C ASP A 23 -3.60 -3.08 -14.57
N PRO A 24 -4.37 -2.37 -13.72
CA PRO A 24 -4.71 -2.88 -12.40
C PRO A 24 -5.55 -4.15 -12.45
N TYR A 25 -6.31 -4.41 -13.50
CA TYR A 25 -7.06 -5.65 -13.65
C TYR A 25 -6.19 -6.88 -13.90
N VAL A 26 -4.95 -6.66 -14.34
CA VAL A 26 -3.96 -7.73 -14.59
C VAL A 26 -2.99 -7.85 -13.42
N VAL A 27 -2.48 -6.72 -12.93
CA VAL A 27 -1.39 -6.67 -11.95
C VAL A 27 -1.88 -6.85 -10.52
N TYR A 28 -3.09 -6.36 -10.19
CA TYR A 28 -3.60 -6.43 -8.84
C TYR A 28 -4.12 -7.82 -8.49
N THR A 29 -3.39 -8.53 -7.66
CA THR A 29 -3.72 -9.88 -7.18
C THR A 29 -4.26 -9.90 -5.76
N GLY A 30 -4.15 -8.77 -5.03
CA GLY A 30 -4.50 -8.59 -3.64
C GLY A 30 -3.49 -7.70 -2.92
N ARG A 31 -3.80 -7.22 -1.72
CA ARG A 31 -2.92 -6.28 -0.97
C ARG A 31 -1.70 -6.96 -0.33
N GLY A 32 -1.78 -8.27 -0.08
CA GLY A 32 -0.75 -9.00 0.63
C GLY A 32 0.67 -8.77 0.10
N PRO A 33 0.94 -8.99 -1.20
CA PRO A 33 2.26 -8.82 -1.79
C PRO A 33 2.82 -7.40 -1.64
N PHE A 34 1.99 -6.39 -1.87
CA PHE A 34 2.42 -4.99 -1.78
C PHE A 34 2.73 -4.58 -0.34
N GLU A 35 1.92 -5.00 0.63
CA GLU A 35 2.21 -4.76 2.04
C GLU A 35 3.46 -5.51 2.52
N ALA A 36 3.66 -6.76 2.06
CA ALA A 36 4.86 -7.52 2.39
C ALA A 36 6.13 -6.84 1.84
N SER A 37 6.10 -6.42 0.58
CA SER A 37 7.19 -5.64 -0.02
C SER A 37 7.41 -4.31 0.70
N GLY A 38 6.33 -3.62 1.08
CA GLY A 38 6.38 -2.33 1.76
C GLY A 38 7.08 -2.37 3.12
N VAL A 39 6.94 -3.47 3.87
CA VAL A 39 7.66 -3.68 5.15
C VAL A 39 9.05 -4.31 4.96
N GLY A 40 9.54 -4.39 3.73
CA GLY A 40 10.90 -4.84 3.41
C GLY A 40 11.07 -6.37 3.34
N VAL A 41 9.98 -7.13 3.14
CA VAL A 41 10.12 -8.54 2.76
C VAL A 41 10.51 -8.60 1.30
N ASP A 42 11.62 -9.27 1.00
CA ASP A 42 12.03 -9.57 -0.37
C ASP A 42 11.11 -10.66 -0.93
N VAL A 43 10.01 -10.24 -1.59
CA VAL A 43 9.03 -11.13 -2.21
C VAL A 43 9.45 -11.47 -3.64
N ILE A 44 9.24 -12.72 -4.04
CA ILE A 44 9.59 -13.21 -5.37
C ILE A 44 8.36 -13.80 -6.08
N PRO A 45 8.36 -13.85 -7.42
CA PRO A 45 7.29 -14.52 -8.16
C PRO A 45 7.03 -15.94 -7.66
N GLY A 46 5.75 -16.26 -7.45
CA GLY A 46 5.32 -17.55 -6.88
C GLY A 46 5.08 -17.53 -5.36
N ASP A 47 5.54 -16.51 -4.64
CA ASP A 47 5.14 -16.30 -3.24
C ASP A 47 3.65 -15.97 -3.16
N ILE A 48 3.00 -16.46 -2.10
CA ILE A 48 1.66 -16.03 -1.74
C ILE A 48 1.74 -15.22 -0.44
N ALA A 49 1.31 -13.98 -0.49
CA ALA A 49 1.41 -13.07 0.64
C ALA A 49 0.03 -12.69 1.20
N PHE A 50 -0.01 -12.44 2.48
CA PHE A 50 -1.21 -12.13 3.25
C PHE A 50 -0.97 -10.96 4.18
N ARG A 51 -2.00 -10.15 4.36
CA ARG A 51 -2.08 -9.25 5.52
C ARG A 51 -2.45 -10.06 6.75
N CYS A 52 -1.86 -9.73 7.87
CA CYS A 52 -2.19 -10.34 9.14
C CYS A 52 -2.52 -9.29 10.20
N ASN A 53 -3.37 -9.67 11.14
CA ASN A 53 -3.49 -8.96 12.40
C ASN A 53 -2.98 -9.85 13.53
N PHE A 54 -2.24 -9.26 14.47
CA PHE A 54 -2.17 -9.79 15.82
C PHE A 54 -3.52 -9.57 16.48
N SER A 55 -4.09 -10.64 16.98
CA SER A 55 -5.43 -10.65 17.59
C SER A 55 -5.39 -11.33 18.96
N THR A 56 -6.45 -11.13 19.73
CA THR A 56 -6.64 -11.81 21.02
C THR A 56 -7.74 -12.85 20.87
N VAL A 57 -7.46 -14.08 21.28
CA VAL A 57 -8.48 -15.12 21.49
C VAL A 57 -8.50 -15.56 22.95
N ASP A 58 -9.69 -15.98 23.40
CA ASP A 58 -9.87 -16.61 24.70
C ASP A 58 -9.52 -18.12 24.70
N GLU A 59 -9.72 -18.80 25.83
CA GLU A 59 -9.45 -20.23 25.98
C GLU A 59 -10.30 -21.13 25.08
N ASP A 60 -11.47 -20.66 24.63
CA ASP A 60 -12.34 -21.33 23.68
C ASP A 60 -11.97 -21.06 22.21
N GLY A 61 -10.97 -20.22 21.98
CA GLY A 61 -10.50 -19.80 20.66
C GLY A 61 -11.39 -18.75 20.00
N ILE A 62 -12.20 -18.02 20.78
CA ILE A 62 -13.08 -16.95 20.29
C ILE A 62 -12.27 -15.64 20.23
N VAL A 63 -12.31 -14.93 19.11
CA VAL A 63 -11.66 -13.63 18.95
C VAL A 63 -12.38 -12.60 19.83
N THR A 64 -11.69 -12.14 20.86
CA THR A 64 -12.18 -11.12 21.80
C THR A 64 -11.69 -9.72 21.43
N ASP A 65 -10.57 -9.61 20.74
CA ASP A 65 -10.05 -8.36 20.15
C ASP A 65 -9.30 -8.66 18.85
N ARG A 66 -9.78 -8.13 17.75
CA ARG A 66 -9.19 -8.32 16.40
C ARG A 66 -7.90 -7.57 16.18
N ARG A 67 -7.49 -6.73 17.12
CA ARG A 67 -6.33 -5.84 17.02
C ARG A 67 -5.39 -5.93 18.23
N ALA A 68 -5.59 -6.91 19.10
CA ALA A 68 -4.81 -7.13 20.33
C ALA A 68 -4.56 -5.81 21.12
N GLY A 69 -5.63 -5.04 21.39
CA GLY A 69 -5.51 -3.74 22.08
C GLY A 69 -4.72 -2.69 21.30
N ARG A 70 -4.60 -2.84 19.98
CA ARG A 70 -3.73 -2.00 19.12
C ARG A 70 -2.26 -2.02 19.57
N ILE A 71 -1.77 -3.21 19.92
CA ILE A 71 -0.36 -3.42 20.30
C ILE A 71 0.60 -2.66 19.36
N ARG A 72 1.61 -2.01 19.93
CA ARG A 72 2.64 -1.26 19.18
C ARG A 72 4.06 -1.73 19.52
N GLU A 73 4.26 -2.28 20.69
CA GLU A 73 5.57 -2.72 21.19
C GLU A 73 5.62 -4.23 21.38
N GLY A 74 6.79 -4.86 21.21
CA GLY A 74 6.99 -6.29 21.34
C GLY A 74 6.51 -7.15 20.16
N THR A 75 5.95 -6.53 19.10
CA THR A 75 5.48 -7.26 17.90
C THR A 75 6.64 -7.93 17.16
N LYS A 76 7.83 -7.30 17.17
CA LYS A 76 9.04 -7.88 16.60
C LYS A 76 9.44 -9.17 17.29
N ASP A 77 9.43 -9.19 18.62
CA ASP A 77 9.82 -10.37 19.41
C ASP A 77 8.85 -11.54 19.15
N ILE A 78 7.56 -11.24 19.01
CA ILE A 78 6.54 -12.23 18.63
C ILE A 78 6.81 -12.76 17.21
N VAL A 79 7.13 -11.90 16.24
CA VAL A 79 7.48 -12.29 14.87
C VAL A 79 8.73 -13.14 14.83
N ASP A 80 9.75 -12.82 15.60
CA ASP A 80 11.00 -13.60 15.68
C ASP A 80 10.71 -15.04 16.11
N VAL A 81 9.78 -15.26 17.05
CA VAL A 81 9.32 -16.61 17.43
C VAL A 81 8.53 -17.26 16.29
N LEU A 82 7.57 -16.54 15.68
CA LEU A 82 6.78 -17.08 14.58
C LEU A 82 7.61 -17.49 13.37
N ASN A 83 8.73 -16.82 13.11
CA ASN A 83 9.65 -17.16 12.02
C ASN A 83 10.41 -18.47 12.25
N THR A 84 10.34 -19.05 13.45
CA THR A 84 10.84 -20.42 13.71
C THR A 84 9.84 -21.51 13.34
N MET A 85 8.64 -21.14 12.85
CA MET A 85 7.58 -22.09 12.52
C MET A 85 7.97 -22.98 11.35
N VAL A 86 7.87 -24.28 11.56
CA VAL A 86 8.01 -25.31 10.52
C VAL A 86 6.78 -26.21 10.56
N LEU A 87 6.16 -26.47 9.43
CA LEU A 87 5.07 -27.44 9.30
C LEU A 87 5.64 -28.76 8.79
N GLU A 88 5.52 -29.83 9.58
CA GLU A 88 6.07 -31.15 9.25
C GLU A 88 5.50 -31.73 7.95
N ASP A 89 4.21 -31.46 7.68
CA ASP A 89 3.54 -31.88 6.45
C ASP A 89 3.97 -31.11 5.21
N TYR A 90 4.60 -29.95 5.39
CA TYR A 90 5.03 -29.03 4.31
C TYR A 90 6.45 -28.49 4.56
N PRO A 91 7.46 -29.38 4.66
CA PRO A 91 8.83 -28.97 5.00
C PRO A 91 9.47 -28.07 3.93
N ASP A 92 8.98 -28.12 2.69
CA ASP A 92 9.49 -27.34 1.56
C ASP A 92 8.83 -25.96 1.45
N VAL A 93 7.84 -25.66 2.30
CA VAL A 93 7.19 -24.35 2.33
C VAL A 93 7.80 -23.48 3.42
N LYS A 94 8.46 -22.40 3.02
CA LYS A 94 8.98 -21.41 3.95
C LYS A 94 7.87 -20.47 4.38
N ILE A 95 7.75 -20.28 5.68
CA ILE A 95 6.78 -19.38 6.33
C ILE A 95 7.56 -18.16 6.82
N ILE A 96 7.23 -16.97 6.32
CA ILE A 96 7.93 -15.72 6.61
C ILE A 96 6.92 -14.74 7.19
N PHE A 97 7.17 -14.31 8.42
CA PHE A 97 6.42 -13.23 9.04
C PHE A 97 7.26 -11.96 9.14
N LYS A 98 6.61 -10.81 9.02
CA LYS A 98 7.21 -9.51 9.30
C LYS A 98 6.18 -8.62 9.98
N GLU A 99 6.61 -7.93 11.02
CA GLU A 99 5.80 -6.90 11.67
C GLU A 99 5.58 -5.70 10.74
N SER A 100 4.43 -5.06 10.90
CA SER A 100 4.08 -3.81 10.25
C SER A 100 3.64 -2.80 11.33
N THR A 101 2.97 -1.74 10.95
CA THR A 101 2.57 -0.70 11.91
C THR A 101 1.53 -1.23 12.92
N GLY A 102 1.84 -1.11 14.20
CA GLY A 102 0.96 -1.47 15.30
C GLY A 102 0.62 -2.97 15.32
N HIS A 103 -0.67 -3.30 15.40
CA HIS A 103 -1.17 -4.67 15.46
C HIS A 103 -1.13 -5.42 14.11
N ARG A 104 -0.51 -4.88 13.08
CA ARG A 104 -0.46 -5.47 11.75
C ARG A 104 0.83 -6.25 11.54
N ALA A 105 0.74 -7.29 10.72
CA ALA A 105 1.86 -8.06 10.23
C ALA A 105 1.57 -8.52 8.80
N VAL A 106 2.58 -9.06 8.14
CA VAL A 106 2.44 -9.79 6.89
C VAL A 106 2.92 -11.23 7.08
N LEU A 107 2.34 -12.13 6.30
CA LEU A 107 2.76 -13.51 6.16
C LEU A 107 3.05 -13.76 4.69
N VAL A 108 4.20 -14.35 4.40
CA VAL A 108 4.54 -14.81 3.06
C VAL A 108 4.79 -16.32 3.11
N LEU A 109 4.08 -17.04 2.27
CA LEU A 109 4.31 -18.47 2.00
C LEU A 109 5.12 -18.59 0.72
N ARG A 110 6.30 -19.20 0.82
CA ARG A 110 7.19 -19.45 -0.30
C ARG A 110 7.39 -20.94 -0.51
N GLY A 111 7.04 -21.44 -1.69
CA GLY A 111 7.14 -22.83 -2.04
C GLY A 111 6.37 -23.15 -3.33
N GLU A 112 6.60 -24.34 -3.88
CA GLU A 112 5.90 -24.79 -5.09
C GLU A 112 4.44 -25.20 -4.79
N GLY A 113 3.57 -25.02 -5.76
CA GLY A 113 2.17 -25.48 -5.72
C GLY A 113 1.34 -24.75 -4.66
N LEU A 114 1.53 -23.44 -4.55
CA LEU A 114 0.71 -22.55 -3.73
C LEU A 114 -0.24 -21.72 -4.61
N SER A 115 -1.34 -21.24 -4.03
CA SER A 115 -2.35 -20.41 -4.71
C SER A 115 -2.90 -19.33 -3.78
N ASP A 116 -3.23 -18.18 -4.34
CA ASP A 116 -3.93 -17.08 -3.67
C ASP A 116 -5.46 -17.29 -3.64
N LYS A 117 -5.97 -18.33 -4.30
CA LYS A 117 -7.42 -18.61 -4.38
C LYS A 117 -7.94 -19.30 -3.13
N VAL A 118 -7.76 -18.63 -1.99
CA VAL A 118 -8.17 -19.10 -0.66
C VAL A 118 -9.01 -18.05 0.05
N SER A 119 -9.85 -18.48 0.99
CA SER A 119 -10.67 -17.58 1.79
C SER A 119 -9.86 -16.93 2.93
N ASP A 120 -10.41 -15.85 3.52
CA ASP A 120 -9.84 -15.21 4.71
C ASP A 120 -10.08 -16.04 5.98
N ALA A 121 -9.11 -16.09 6.90
CA ALA A 121 -9.28 -16.58 8.26
C ALA A 121 -9.97 -15.54 9.18
N ASP A 122 -9.95 -14.25 8.82
CA ASP A 122 -10.52 -13.16 9.63
C ASP A 122 -12.05 -13.27 9.71
N PRO A 123 -12.63 -13.39 10.93
CA PRO A 123 -14.08 -13.45 11.12
C PRO A 123 -14.77 -12.11 10.82
N LYS A 124 -14.04 -11.01 10.70
CA LYS A 124 -14.48 -9.61 10.49
C LYS A 124 -15.24 -8.98 11.66
N VAL A 125 -15.72 -9.79 12.59
CA VAL A 125 -16.38 -9.36 13.82
C VAL A 125 -15.85 -10.17 15.02
N GLU A 126 -15.82 -9.55 16.19
CA GLU A 126 -15.48 -10.20 17.45
C GLU A 126 -16.59 -11.15 17.91
N GLY A 127 -16.30 -12.04 18.84
CA GLY A 127 -17.23 -13.04 19.33
C GLY A 127 -17.32 -14.31 18.47
N ASN A 128 -16.49 -14.46 17.45
CA ASN A 128 -16.41 -15.64 16.61
C ASN A 128 -15.00 -16.23 16.62
N LYS A 129 -14.90 -17.52 16.31
CA LYS A 129 -13.60 -18.15 16.03
C LYS A 129 -13.01 -17.63 14.71
N PRO A 130 -11.68 -17.67 14.52
CA PRO A 130 -11.08 -17.57 13.20
C PRO A 130 -11.80 -18.53 12.25
N LYS A 131 -12.07 -18.08 11.04
CA LYS A 131 -12.73 -18.93 10.04
C LYS A 131 -11.76 -19.98 9.54
N GLU A 132 -12.28 -21.16 9.28
CA GLU A 132 -11.55 -22.15 8.50
C GLU A 132 -11.31 -21.61 7.09
N VAL A 133 -10.05 -21.62 6.68
CA VAL A 133 -9.66 -21.24 5.33
C VAL A 133 -9.98 -22.38 4.38
N VAL A 134 -10.63 -22.05 3.27
CA VAL A 134 -11.02 -23.03 2.24
C VAL A 134 -10.52 -22.57 0.86
N ALA A 135 -10.29 -23.54 -0.03
CA ALA A 135 -10.01 -23.28 -1.44
C ALA A 135 -11.25 -22.66 -2.12
N LEU A 136 -11.05 -21.64 -2.95
CA LEU A 136 -12.12 -20.91 -3.65
C LEU A 136 -12.36 -21.40 -5.07
N ASP A 137 -11.37 -22.08 -5.68
CA ASP A 137 -11.43 -22.56 -7.07
C ASP A 137 -11.33 -24.09 -7.19
N GLY A 138 -11.18 -24.80 -6.06
CA GLY A 138 -11.07 -26.25 -6.01
C GLY A 138 -9.77 -26.82 -6.62
N SER A 139 -8.76 -25.99 -6.86
CA SER A 139 -7.45 -26.44 -7.28
C SER A 139 -6.69 -27.09 -6.11
N LYS A 140 -5.79 -28.03 -6.42
CA LYS A 140 -4.95 -28.68 -5.41
C LYS A 140 -3.99 -27.69 -4.75
N GLU A 141 -3.56 -26.68 -5.48
CA GLU A 141 -2.72 -25.60 -5.01
C GLU A 141 -3.45 -24.74 -3.97
N ALA A 142 -4.72 -24.43 -4.23
CA ALA A 142 -5.55 -23.69 -3.27
C ALA A 142 -5.91 -24.56 -2.04
N GLU A 143 -6.22 -25.84 -2.22
CA GLU A 143 -6.42 -26.78 -1.10
C GLU A 143 -5.19 -26.88 -0.22
N LYS A 144 -3.98 -27.03 -0.83
CA LYS A 144 -2.71 -27.05 -0.11
C LYS A 144 -2.47 -25.75 0.66
N THR A 145 -2.70 -24.59 0.04
CA THR A 145 -2.50 -23.29 0.70
C THR A 145 -3.49 -23.11 1.84
N ALA A 146 -4.75 -23.51 1.67
CA ALA A 146 -5.77 -23.46 2.72
C ALA A 146 -5.39 -24.31 3.94
N ASP A 147 -4.94 -25.55 3.73
CA ASP A 147 -4.47 -26.42 4.82
C ASP A 147 -3.27 -25.84 5.55
N ILE A 148 -2.29 -25.30 4.81
CA ILE A 148 -1.13 -24.59 5.39
C ILE A 148 -1.59 -23.44 6.27
N LEU A 149 -2.50 -22.58 5.79
CA LEU A 149 -2.98 -21.42 6.56
C LEU A 149 -3.72 -21.82 7.82
N ASN A 150 -4.57 -22.85 7.77
CA ASN A 150 -5.26 -23.36 8.95
C ASN A 150 -4.25 -23.86 10.00
N LYS A 151 -3.20 -24.55 9.58
CA LYS A 151 -2.10 -25.00 10.46
C LYS A 151 -1.28 -23.82 11.00
N VAL A 152 -1.01 -22.83 10.19
CA VAL A 152 -0.31 -21.59 10.60
C VAL A 152 -1.09 -20.85 11.68
N VAL A 153 -2.42 -20.66 11.48
CA VAL A 153 -3.28 -19.99 12.46
C VAL A 153 -3.26 -20.75 13.80
N ALA A 154 -3.51 -22.06 13.78
CA ALA A 154 -3.51 -22.88 14.98
C ALA A 154 -2.16 -22.88 15.68
N LYS A 155 -1.07 -23.08 14.92
CA LYS A 155 0.29 -23.14 15.46
C LYS A 155 0.77 -21.79 15.98
N SER A 156 0.32 -20.67 15.40
CA SER A 156 0.65 -19.34 15.89
C SER A 156 0.21 -19.13 17.33
N TYR A 157 -1.03 -19.55 17.68
CA TYR A 157 -1.54 -19.51 19.04
C TYR A 157 -0.65 -20.32 20.01
N GLU A 158 -0.34 -21.57 19.65
CA GLU A 158 0.48 -22.44 20.52
C GLU A 158 1.89 -21.88 20.73
N MET A 159 2.45 -21.19 19.75
CA MET A 159 3.80 -20.64 19.84
C MET A 159 3.88 -19.35 20.66
N VAL A 160 2.82 -18.51 20.63
CA VAL A 160 2.93 -17.16 21.20
C VAL A 160 2.00 -16.89 22.39
N LYS A 161 1.05 -17.80 22.74
CA LYS A 161 0.11 -17.60 23.86
C LYS A 161 0.84 -17.31 25.19
N ASP A 162 1.95 -17.99 25.44
CA ASP A 162 2.74 -17.87 26.66
C ASP A 162 4.03 -17.04 26.43
N HIS A 163 4.10 -16.28 25.36
CA HIS A 163 5.24 -15.43 25.06
C HIS A 163 5.40 -14.33 26.14
N PRO A 164 6.64 -13.97 26.56
CA PRO A 164 6.86 -12.95 27.61
C PRO A 164 6.10 -11.65 27.38
N VAL A 165 6.07 -11.14 26.15
CA VAL A 165 5.27 -9.95 25.76
C VAL A 165 3.79 -10.12 26.10
N ASN A 166 3.22 -11.30 25.83
CA ASN A 166 1.80 -11.56 26.10
C ASN A 166 1.52 -11.74 27.58
N LEU A 167 2.44 -12.37 28.34
CA LEU A 167 2.31 -12.52 29.79
C LEU A 167 2.35 -11.15 30.47
N GLU A 168 3.29 -10.29 30.10
CA GLU A 168 3.36 -8.91 30.59
C GLU A 168 2.10 -8.11 30.29
N ARG A 169 1.53 -8.23 29.07
CA ARG A 169 0.29 -7.57 28.70
C ARG A 169 -0.90 -8.03 29.54
N ILE A 170 -0.98 -9.34 29.80
CA ILE A 170 -2.01 -9.90 30.68
C ILE A 170 -1.87 -9.36 32.10
N GLU A 171 -0.66 -9.30 32.64
CA GLU A 171 -0.40 -8.71 33.98
C GLU A 171 -0.81 -7.24 34.05
N ASN A 172 -0.67 -6.49 32.95
CA ASN A 172 -1.07 -5.10 32.82
C ASN A 172 -2.56 -4.90 32.45
N ASN A 173 -3.38 -5.97 32.39
CA ASN A 173 -4.76 -5.97 31.92
C ASN A 173 -4.91 -5.47 30.47
N GLU A 174 -3.95 -5.72 29.62
CA GLU A 174 -3.99 -5.42 28.20
C GLU A 174 -4.30 -6.70 27.40
N PRO A 175 -5.06 -6.60 26.28
CA PRO A 175 -5.31 -7.74 25.39
C PRO A 175 -4.01 -8.32 24.83
N PRO A 176 -3.69 -9.62 25.03
CA PRO A 176 -2.50 -10.24 24.47
C PRO A 176 -2.60 -10.41 22.95
N ALA A 177 -1.47 -10.36 22.27
CA ALA A 177 -1.33 -10.67 20.85
C ALA A 177 -1.04 -12.16 20.67
N ASN A 178 -2.02 -13.02 21.04
CA ASN A 178 -1.81 -14.45 21.22
C ASN A 178 -2.17 -15.31 19.99
N ILE A 179 -2.57 -14.69 18.88
CA ILE A 179 -2.83 -15.36 17.61
C ILE A 179 -2.57 -14.43 16.44
N VAL A 180 -2.19 -15.00 15.28
CA VAL A 180 -2.09 -14.26 14.02
C VAL A 180 -3.17 -14.74 13.05
N ILE A 181 -3.95 -13.80 12.51
CA ILE A 181 -5.08 -14.10 11.63
C ILE A 181 -4.81 -13.52 10.23
N PRO A 182 -4.50 -14.36 9.21
CA PRO A 182 -4.25 -13.95 7.85
C PRO A 182 -5.54 -13.65 7.07
N ARG A 183 -5.41 -12.69 6.12
CA ARG A 183 -6.47 -12.29 5.19
C ARG A 183 -5.87 -11.62 3.95
N GLY A 184 -6.70 -11.44 2.91
CA GLY A 184 -6.31 -10.70 1.72
C GLY A 184 -5.15 -11.35 0.99
N ALA A 185 -5.28 -12.64 0.69
CA ALA A 185 -4.32 -13.39 -0.11
C ALA A 185 -4.04 -12.70 -1.44
N GLY A 186 -2.79 -12.74 -1.87
CA GLY A 186 -2.38 -12.31 -3.20
C GLY A 186 -1.11 -13.04 -3.63
N ALA A 187 -1.07 -13.46 -4.88
CA ALA A 187 0.14 -13.96 -5.50
C ALA A 187 1.04 -12.78 -5.88
N VAL A 188 2.35 -12.93 -5.71
CA VAL A 188 3.30 -11.91 -6.14
C VAL A 188 3.23 -11.77 -7.66
N PRO A 189 2.79 -10.62 -8.23
CA PRO A 189 2.67 -10.46 -9.66
C PRO A 189 4.05 -10.34 -10.32
N VAL A 190 4.11 -10.72 -11.60
CA VAL A 190 5.27 -10.44 -12.45
C VAL A 190 4.95 -9.19 -13.26
N VAL A 191 5.71 -8.13 -13.05
CA VAL A 191 5.59 -6.88 -13.79
C VAL A 191 6.93 -6.50 -14.42
N GLU A 192 6.89 -5.88 -15.58
CA GLU A 192 8.07 -5.25 -16.17
C GLU A 192 8.42 -4.01 -15.34
N PRO A 193 9.64 -3.89 -14.81
CA PRO A 193 10.02 -2.72 -14.01
C PRO A 193 9.89 -1.40 -14.79
N ILE A 194 9.59 -0.29 -14.10
CA ILE A 194 9.44 1.04 -14.72
C ILE A 194 10.69 1.47 -15.46
N ASN A 195 11.87 1.21 -14.87
CA ASN A 195 13.15 1.55 -15.48
C ASN A 195 13.39 0.82 -16.81
N GLU A 196 12.91 -0.40 -16.96
CA GLU A 196 12.96 -1.14 -18.23
C GLU A 196 11.87 -0.70 -19.19
N LYS A 197 10.63 -0.55 -18.68
CA LYS A 197 9.44 -0.21 -19.47
C LYS A 197 9.50 1.20 -20.07
N TYR A 198 10.06 2.16 -19.36
CA TYR A 198 10.11 3.57 -19.77
C TYR A 198 11.54 4.12 -19.89
N GLU A 199 12.56 3.28 -19.71
CA GLU A 199 13.98 3.66 -19.80
C GLU A 199 14.33 4.87 -18.91
N VAL A 200 13.84 4.90 -17.67
CA VAL A 200 14.05 5.97 -16.69
C VAL A 200 14.57 5.42 -15.36
N ASN A 201 15.47 6.14 -14.71
CA ASN A 201 15.80 5.88 -13.32
C ASN A 201 14.72 6.47 -12.43
N SER A 202 14.09 5.66 -11.59
CA SER A 202 12.90 6.07 -10.85
C SER A 202 13.03 5.87 -9.35
N ALA A 203 12.51 6.82 -8.58
CA ALA A 203 12.45 6.73 -7.13
C ALA A 203 11.06 7.08 -6.58
N CYS A 204 10.78 6.56 -5.40
CA CYS A 204 9.54 6.78 -4.65
C CYS A 204 9.86 7.48 -3.32
N ILE A 205 9.15 8.56 -3.04
CA ILE A 205 9.13 9.29 -1.78
C ILE A 205 7.71 9.17 -1.24
N ALA A 206 7.48 8.26 -0.30
CA ALA A 206 6.16 7.96 0.24
C ALA A 206 6.21 7.70 1.74
N GLU A 207 5.10 7.93 2.41
CA GLU A 207 4.96 7.77 3.86
C GLU A 207 4.43 6.40 4.25
N THR A 208 3.66 5.75 3.37
CA THR A 208 2.97 4.51 3.69
C THR A 208 3.63 3.28 3.06
N GLY A 209 3.73 2.20 3.83
CA GLY A 209 4.32 0.94 3.37
C GLY A 209 3.62 0.36 2.14
N LEU A 210 2.31 0.60 1.98
CA LEU A 210 1.57 0.14 0.80
C LEU A 210 2.12 0.77 -0.48
N ILE A 211 2.30 2.09 -0.51
CA ILE A 211 2.79 2.80 -1.69
C ILE A 211 4.26 2.47 -1.96
N MET A 212 5.09 2.44 -0.90
CA MET A 212 6.47 1.97 -1.03
C MET A 212 6.56 0.56 -1.61
N GLY A 213 5.66 -0.34 -1.19
CA GLY A 213 5.58 -1.71 -1.71
C GLY A 213 5.23 -1.76 -3.20
N ILE A 214 4.26 -0.97 -3.65
CA ILE A 214 3.87 -0.87 -5.06
C ILE A 214 5.04 -0.34 -5.91
N CYS A 215 5.68 0.72 -5.44
CA CYS A 215 6.82 1.33 -6.14
C CYS A 215 8.01 0.36 -6.21
N ARG A 216 8.33 -0.35 -5.11
CA ARG A 216 9.37 -1.38 -5.10
C ARG A 216 9.06 -2.51 -6.08
N PHE A 217 7.79 -2.91 -6.17
CA PHE A 217 7.29 -3.86 -7.15
C PHE A 217 7.48 -3.38 -8.59
N ALA A 218 7.26 -2.09 -8.81
CA ALA A 218 7.49 -1.43 -10.09
C ALA A 218 8.99 -1.21 -10.40
N GLY A 219 9.90 -1.65 -9.53
CA GLY A 219 11.35 -1.53 -9.74
C GLY A 219 11.90 -0.16 -9.40
N MET A 220 11.17 0.66 -8.62
CA MET A 220 11.61 1.98 -8.19
C MET A 220 12.47 1.90 -6.92
N ASP A 221 13.45 2.77 -6.80
CA ASP A 221 14.20 2.97 -5.56
C ASP A 221 13.32 3.63 -4.51
N ILE A 222 13.42 3.20 -3.26
CA ILE A 222 12.65 3.79 -2.16
C ILE A 222 13.54 4.73 -1.36
N ILE A 223 13.15 6.00 -1.32
CA ILE A 223 13.82 7.01 -0.50
C ILE A 223 13.13 7.04 0.87
N GLU A 224 13.83 6.53 1.87
CA GLU A 224 13.32 6.49 3.24
C GLU A 224 13.39 7.88 3.88
N MET A 225 12.37 8.21 4.68
CA MET A 225 12.27 9.44 5.45
C MET A 225 12.05 9.12 6.92
N GLU A 226 12.72 9.84 7.80
CA GLU A 226 12.47 9.74 9.25
C GLU A 226 11.53 10.87 9.70
N GLY A 227 10.62 10.56 10.62
CA GLY A 227 9.72 11.57 11.22
C GLY A 227 8.45 11.87 10.44
N VAL A 228 8.14 11.09 9.39
CA VAL A 228 6.86 11.13 8.68
C VAL A 228 5.89 10.09 9.25
N THR A 229 4.59 10.42 9.28
CA THR A 229 3.57 9.58 9.93
C THR A 229 2.51 9.04 8.97
N GLY A 230 2.36 9.63 7.78
CA GLY A 230 1.26 9.36 6.85
C GLY A 230 -0.08 9.95 7.31
N GLY A 231 -0.09 10.71 8.39
CA GLY A 231 -1.26 11.36 8.94
C GLY A 231 -1.27 12.87 8.75
N VAL A 232 -2.30 13.54 9.28
CA VAL A 232 -2.41 15.01 9.26
C VAL A 232 -1.34 15.72 10.10
N ASP A 233 -0.68 14.98 10.97
CA ASP A 233 0.42 15.44 11.83
C ASP A 233 1.82 15.23 11.22
N THR A 234 1.90 14.71 10.00
CA THR A 234 3.17 14.47 9.31
C THR A 234 3.99 15.75 9.13
N ASP A 235 5.33 15.63 9.18
CA ASP A 235 6.21 16.76 8.94
C ASP A 235 6.45 16.98 7.44
N LEU A 236 5.65 17.88 6.85
CA LEU A 236 5.75 18.25 5.44
C LEU A 236 7.09 18.90 5.06
N ASN A 237 7.85 19.44 6.03
CA ASN A 237 9.18 19.98 5.73
C ASN A 237 10.17 18.84 5.43
N VAL A 238 10.11 17.74 6.18
CA VAL A 238 10.92 16.55 5.88
C VAL A 238 10.65 16.08 4.45
N ILE A 239 9.38 15.99 4.06
CA ILE A 239 9.00 15.54 2.72
C ILE A 239 9.55 16.47 1.65
N VAL A 240 9.27 17.76 1.76
CA VAL A 240 9.71 18.72 0.70
C VAL A 240 11.22 18.89 0.64
N ASP A 241 11.91 18.85 1.77
CA ASP A 241 13.37 18.96 1.79
C ASP A 241 14.02 17.70 1.17
N THR A 242 13.43 16.51 1.40
CA THR A 242 13.81 15.26 0.73
C THR A 242 13.59 15.36 -0.79
N ILE A 243 12.42 15.84 -1.24
CA ILE A 243 12.14 16.03 -2.67
C ILE A 243 13.20 16.95 -3.31
N LEU A 244 13.45 18.11 -2.71
CA LEU A 244 14.39 19.08 -3.24
C LEU A 244 15.82 18.57 -3.28
N ASP A 245 16.23 17.82 -2.26
CA ASP A 245 17.55 17.16 -2.24
C ASP A 245 17.67 16.12 -3.35
N GLN A 246 16.68 15.25 -3.49
CA GLN A 246 16.70 14.19 -4.51
C GLN A 246 16.65 14.76 -5.94
N VAL A 247 15.78 15.73 -6.21
CA VAL A 247 15.72 16.40 -7.53
C VAL A 247 17.04 17.05 -7.90
N LYS A 248 17.79 17.56 -6.91
CA LYS A 248 19.05 18.27 -7.16
C LYS A 248 20.27 17.37 -7.22
N ASN A 249 20.31 16.32 -6.41
CA ASN A 249 21.55 15.59 -6.09
C ASN A 249 21.52 14.12 -6.49
N SER A 250 20.40 13.55 -6.91
CA SER A 250 20.32 12.16 -7.37
C SER A 250 20.40 12.04 -8.89
N ASP A 251 20.59 10.82 -9.38
CA ASP A 251 20.60 10.48 -10.81
C ASP A 251 19.22 9.95 -11.27
N HIS A 252 18.16 10.17 -10.49
CA HIS A 252 16.82 9.75 -10.85
C HIS A 252 16.15 10.75 -11.80
N ASP A 253 15.46 10.20 -12.81
CA ASP A 253 14.72 10.97 -13.82
C ASP A 253 13.24 11.15 -13.47
N PHE A 254 12.69 10.21 -12.69
CA PHE A 254 11.28 10.17 -12.33
C PHE A 254 11.09 9.93 -10.83
N PHE A 255 10.23 10.74 -10.22
CA PHE A 255 9.85 10.61 -8.81
C PHE A 255 8.33 10.44 -8.67
N LEU A 256 7.90 9.38 -7.99
CA LEU A 256 6.55 9.31 -7.45
C LEU A 256 6.60 9.80 -6.01
N ILE A 257 5.78 10.82 -5.70
CA ILE A 257 5.68 11.40 -4.36
C ILE A 257 4.26 11.19 -3.87
N ASN A 258 4.11 10.60 -2.68
CA ASN A 258 2.81 10.41 -2.04
C ASN A 258 2.78 11.10 -0.67
N ILE A 259 1.75 11.91 -0.44
CA ILE A 259 1.44 12.59 0.82
C ILE A 259 0.04 12.13 1.23
N ASP A 260 -0.08 11.37 2.32
CA ASP A 260 -1.26 10.57 2.66
C ASP A 260 -2.29 11.29 3.55
N GLY A 261 -1.88 12.29 4.32
CA GLY A 261 -2.70 12.89 5.39
C GLY A 261 -4.06 13.46 4.94
N ALA A 262 -4.23 13.84 3.65
CA ALA A 262 -5.53 14.27 3.14
C ALA A 262 -6.53 13.12 3.03
N ASP A 263 -6.06 11.89 2.77
CA ASP A 263 -6.87 10.68 2.77
C ASP A 263 -7.28 10.30 4.19
N GLU A 264 -6.32 10.27 5.13
CA GLU A 264 -6.61 10.01 6.56
C GLU A 264 -7.67 10.97 7.10
N ALA A 265 -7.53 12.28 6.82
CA ALA A 265 -8.54 13.26 7.19
C ALA A 265 -9.90 13.02 6.51
N GLY A 266 -9.91 12.43 5.34
CA GLY A 266 -11.13 12.04 4.62
C GLY A 266 -11.87 10.88 5.27
N HIS A 267 -11.15 9.94 5.86
CA HIS A 267 -11.70 8.74 6.51
C HIS A 267 -12.18 9.01 7.94
N ASP A 268 -11.35 9.62 8.76
CA ASP A 268 -11.56 9.71 10.21
C ASP A 268 -11.62 11.15 10.72
N GLY A 269 -11.31 12.14 9.89
CA GLY A 269 -11.22 13.55 10.28
C GLY A 269 -12.48 14.36 10.03
N THR A 270 -12.32 15.66 10.18
CA THR A 270 -13.35 16.67 9.95
C THR A 270 -13.07 17.48 8.68
N VAL A 271 -14.09 18.17 8.16
CA VAL A 271 -13.92 19.12 7.03
C VAL A 271 -12.82 20.14 7.31
N LYS A 272 -12.73 20.62 8.55
CA LYS A 272 -11.74 21.61 8.96
C LYS A 272 -10.31 21.02 8.89
N GLU A 273 -10.09 19.86 9.45
CA GLU A 273 -8.77 19.21 9.46
C GLU A 273 -8.29 18.90 8.04
N LYS A 274 -9.18 18.38 7.18
CA LYS A 274 -8.83 18.11 5.78
C LYS A 274 -8.49 19.40 5.02
N LEU A 275 -9.26 20.46 5.22
CA LEU A 275 -9.01 21.76 4.60
C LEU A 275 -7.66 22.34 5.05
N GLU A 276 -7.42 22.38 6.37
CA GLU A 276 -6.18 22.90 6.96
C GLU A 276 -4.95 22.10 6.49
N PHE A 277 -5.10 20.78 6.34
CA PHE A 277 -4.01 19.95 5.82
C PHE A 277 -3.70 20.25 4.34
N ILE A 278 -4.72 20.37 3.48
CA ILE A 278 -4.53 20.72 2.06
C ILE A 278 -3.89 22.11 1.90
N GLU A 279 -4.35 23.09 2.69
CA GLU A 279 -3.75 24.44 2.71
C GLU A 279 -2.28 24.39 3.16
N LYS A 280 -1.96 23.56 4.15
CA LYS A 280 -0.58 23.38 4.63
C LYS A 280 0.31 22.69 3.58
N VAL A 281 -0.20 21.72 2.81
CA VAL A 281 0.52 21.13 1.67
C VAL A 281 0.82 22.19 0.61
N ASP A 282 -0.14 23.05 0.28
CA ASP A 282 0.08 24.15 -0.67
C ASP A 282 1.14 25.13 -0.15
N GLU A 283 1.05 25.55 1.12
CA GLU A 283 1.99 26.49 1.73
C GLU A 283 3.41 25.94 1.87
N VAL A 284 3.56 24.70 2.34
CA VAL A 284 4.87 24.13 2.69
C VAL A 284 5.52 23.44 1.49
N VAL A 285 4.76 22.65 0.74
CA VAL A 285 5.30 21.81 -0.34
C VAL A 285 5.19 22.50 -1.68
N MET A 286 3.96 22.86 -2.11
CA MET A 286 3.74 23.38 -3.47
C MET A 286 4.36 24.74 -3.68
N SER A 287 4.43 25.58 -2.63
CA SER A 287 5.12 26.87 -2.70
C SER A 287 6.59 26.77 -3.12
N LYS A 288 7.25 25.65 -2.77
CA LYS A 288 8.66 25.39 -3.15
C LYS A 288 8.77 24.66 -4.49
N LEU A 289 7.91 23.68 -4.76
CA LEU A 289 7.98 22.87 -5.98
C LEU A 289 7.55 23.63 -7.25
N LYS A 290 6.61 24.57 -7.12
CA LYS A 290 6.12 25.35 -8.26
C LYS A 290 7.19 26.17 -8.97
N ASP A 291 8.29 26.52 -8.28
CA ASP A 291 9.36 27.37 -8.79
C ASP A 291 10.56 26.56 -9.33
N LEU A 292 10.48 25.22 -9.29
CA LEU A 292 11.48 24.38 -9.94
C LEU A 292 11.49 24.63 -11.46
N GLU A 293 12.67 24.86 -11.99
CA GLU A 293 12.94 25.01 -13.43
C GLU A 293 13.41 23.66 -14.00
N ASP A 294 13.20 23.45 -15.29
CA ASP A 294 13.59 22.22 -16.02
C ASP A 294 13.01 20.91 -15.44
N VAL A 295 11.85 21.00 -14.77
CA VAL A 295 11.13 19.89 -14.17
C VAL A 295 9.70 19.84 -14.72
N ILE A 296 9.22 18.64 -15.04
CA ILE A 296 7.81 18.41 -15.30
C ILE A 296 7.17 18.00 -13.97
N LEU A 297 6.28 18.84 -13.47
CA LEU A 297 5.54 18.61 -12.24
C LEU A 297 4.10 18.21 -12.56
N ILE A 298 3.71 17.03 -12.13
CA ILE A 298 2.32 16.55 -12.16
C ILE A 298 1.79 16.55 -10.73
N LEU A 299 0.69 17.25 -10.48
CA LEU A 299 -0.03 17.22 -9.23
C LEU A 299 -1.42 16.62 -9.47
N THR A 300 -1.75 15.59 -8.73
CA THR A 300 -3.06 14.92 -8.77
C THR A 300 -3.35 14.24 -7.44
N ALA A 301 -4.44 13.51 -7.34
CA ALA A 301 -4.70 12.54 -6.28
C ALA A 301 -4.89 11.14 -6.90
N ASP A 302 -4.67 10.11 -6.12
CA ASP A 302 -4.92 8.73 -6.49
C ASP A 302 -6.42 8.40 -6.47
N HIS A 303 -7.19 8.95 -5.52
CA HIS A 303 -8.65 8.88 -5.46
C HIS A 303 -9.25 10.05 -4.68
N SER A 304 -10.56 10.16 -4.74
CA SER A 304 -11.32 11.04 -3.86
C SER A 304 -11.73 10.29 -2.60
N THR A 305 -11.58 10.95 -1.44
CA THR A 305 -12.04 10.46 -0.12
C THR A 305 -12.91 11.55 0.52
N PRO A 306 -14.18 11.71 0.06
CA PRO A 306 -15.05 12.76 0.55
C PRO A 306 -15.43 12.53 2.01
N ILE A 307 -15.32 13.55 2.86
CA ILE A 307 -15.69 13.47 4.29
C ILE A 307 -17.16 13.06 4.49
N SER A 308 -18.05 13.43 3.56
CA SER A 308 -19.45 13.01 3.60
C SER A 308 -19.66 11.51 3.41
N VAL A 309 -18.69 10.83 2.83
CA VAL A 309 -18.70 9.38 2.56
C VAL A 309 -17.85 8.64 3.58
N MET A 310 -16.78 9.27 4.08
CA MET A 310 -15.77 8.67 4.99
C MET A 310 -15.14 7.41 4.39
N ASN A 311 -15.05 7.38 3.07
CA ASN A 311 -14.48 6.30 2.29
C ASN A 311 -14.17 6.79 0.88
N HIS A 312 -13.44 6.00 0.09
CA HIS A 312 -13.17 6.33 -1.30
C HIS A 312 -14.46 6.41 -2.12
N SER A 313 -14.43 7.25 -3.15
CA SER A 313 -15.52 7.36 -4.13
C SER A 313 -14.99 7.23 -5.56
N GLY A 314 -15.88 6.95 -6.50
CA GLY A 314 -15.57 6.87 -7.93
C GLY A 314 -15.60 8.23 -8.65
N ASP A 315 -15.49 9.33 -7.89
CA ASP A 315 -15.41 10.67 -8.46
C ASP A 315 -14.03 10.90 -9.10
N PRO A 316 -13.96 11.58 -10.26
CA PRO A 316 -12.68 11.91 -10.87
C PRO A 316 -11.91 12.93 -10.03
N VAL A 317 -10.60 12.78 -9.99
CA VAL A 317 -9.69 13.71 -9.30
C VAL A 317 -9.17 14.79 -10.25
N PRO A 318 -8.84 16.00 -9.74
CA PRO A 318 -8.21 17.03 -10.54
C PRO A 318 -6.75 16.64 -10.85
N MET A 319 -6.24 17.12 -12.00
CA MET A 319 -4.85 16.94 -12.39
C MET A 319 -4.32 18.20 -13.07
N ILE A 320 -3.13 18.61 -12.71
CA ILE A 320 -2.39 19.71 -13.35
C ILE A 320 -0.99 19.24 -13.76
N ILE A 321 -0.54 19.70 -14.91
CA ILE A 321 0.84 19.48 -15.39
C ILE A 321 1.49 20.84 -15.61
N LYS A 322 2.70 21.02 -15.08
CA LYS A 322 3.58 22.17 -15.30
C LYS A 322 4.91 21.68 -15.82
N GLY A 323 5.47 22.33 -16.82
CA GLY A 323 6.79 22.02 -17.35
C GLY A 323 7.15 22.88 -18.54
N PRO A 324 8.42 22.81 -19.06
CA PRO A 324 8.90 23.66 -20.14
C PRO A 324 8.07 23.58 -21.44
N GLU A 325 7.71 22.37 -21.86
CA GLU A 325 6.99 22.12 -23.12
C GLU A 325 5.47 21.99 -22.96
N VAL A 326 4.96 22.20 -21.73
CA VAL A 326 3.54 22.04 -21.43
C VAL A 326 2.74 23.23 -21.97
N ARG A 327 1.75 22.97 -22.81
CA ARG A 327 0.84 24.00 -23.32
C ARG A 327 -0.06 24.49 -22.19
N LYS A 328 -0.02 25.82 -21.98
CA LYS A 328 -0.88 26.48 -21.00
C LYS A 328 -2.30 26.60 -21.54
N ASP A 329 -3.29 26.25 -20.73
CA ASP A 329 -4.71 26.52 -20.94
C ASP A 329 -5.21 27.72 -20.11
N ASP A 330 -6.53 27.98 -20.15
CA ASP A 330 -7.14 29.11 -19.46
C ASP A 330 -7.54 28.80 -18.01
N VAL A 331 -7.29 27.58 -17.50
CA VAL A 331 -7.62 27.19 -16.14
C VAL A 331 -6.60 27.76 -15.15
N CYS A 332 -7.12 28.42 -14.12
CA CYS A 332 -6.29 29.14 -13.13
C CYS A 332 -6.47 28.63 -11.70
N LYS A 333 -7.30 27.59 -11.49
CA LYS A 333 -7.56 27.02 -10.17
C LYS A 333 -7.45 25.51 -10.21
N PHE A 334 -6.78 24.95 -9.21
CA PHE A 334 -6.72 23.51 -9.01
C PHE A 334 -7.93 23.06 -8.20
N SER A 335 -8.98 22.63 -8.90
CA SER A 335 -10.19 22.06 -8.32
C SER A 335 -10.85 21.13 -9.34
N GLU A 336 -11.71 20.23 -8.88
CA GLU A 336 -12.46 19.30 -9.73
C GLU A 336 -13.30 20.04 -10.79
N VAL A 337 -13.94 21.15 -10.39
CA VAL A 337 -14.84 21.94 -11.28
C VAL A 337 -14.04 22.69 -12.35
N ASP A 338 -12.88 23.23 -11.98
CA ASP A 338 -12.08 24.01 -12.94
C ASP A 338 -11.22 23.08 -13.80
N ALA A 339 -10.62 22.03 -13.24
CA ALA A 339 -9.87 21.02 -13.99
C ALA A 339 -10.72 20.35 -15.08
N ALA A 340 -12.04 20.20 -14.87
CA ALA A 340 -12.96 19.70 -15.89
C ALA A 340 -13.02 20.54 -17.19
N LYS A 341 -12.50 21.78 -17.17
CA LYS A 341 -12.44 22.70 -18.32
C LYS A 341 -11.03 22.74 -18.94
N GLY A 342 -10.08 22.03 -18.36
CA GLY A 342 -8.68 22.05 -18.77
C GLY A 342 -8.40 21.33 -20.09
N GLY A 343 -7.25 21.64 -20.68
CA GLY A 343 -6.83 21.11 -21.98
C GLY A 343 -6.51 19.63 -22.01
N LEU A 344 -6.28 19.00 -20.85
CA LEU A 344 -6.11 17.55 -20.73
C LEU A 344 -7.40 16.78 -20.94
N CYS A 345 -8.56 17.42 -20.82
CA CYS A 345 -9.87 16.76 -20.82
C CYS A 345 -9.95 15.68 -19.71
N ARG A 346 -10.76 14.64 -19.94
CA ARG A 346 -10.91 13.52 -19.01
C ARG A 346 -10.02 12.36 -19.47
N ILE A 347 -8.99 12.07 -18.69
CA ILE A 347 -8.02 11.00 -18.94
C ILE A 347 -8.16 9.91 -17.86
N ARG A 348 -7.48 8.78 -18.05
CA ARG A 348 -7.35 7.70 -17.06
C ARG A 348 -5.99 7.76 -16.38
N GLY A 349 -5.85 7.12 -15.22
CA GLY A 349 -4.56 6.95 -14.56
C GLY A 349 -3.52 6.30 -15.47
N SER A 350 -3.92 5.30 -16.25
CA SER A 350 -3.05 4.61 -17.22
C SER A 350 -2.48 5.49 -18.35
N ASP A 351 -3.03 6.68 -18.55
CA ASP A 351 -2.56 7.61 -19.58
C ASP A 351 -1.42 8.50 -19.04
N VAL A 352 -1.24 8.61 -17.71
CA VAL A 352 -0.34 9.56 -17.05
C VAL A 352 1.11 9.34 -17.47
N MET A 353 1.61 8.10 -17.38
CA MET A 353 3.00 7.80 -17.75
C MET A 353 3.25 8.05 -19.23
N ASN A 354 2.32 7.73 -20.11
CA ASN A 354 2.47 7.99 -21.54
C ASN A 354 2.58 9.49 -21.84
N ILE A 355 1.75 10.31 -21.17
CA ILE A 355 1.80 11.78 -21.29
C ILE A 355 3.13 12.30 -20.74
N LEU A 356 3.57 11.80 -19.58
CA LEU A 356 4.84 12.21 -18.99
C LEU A 356 6.03 11.86 -19.89
N MET A 357 6.10 10.64 -20.38
CA MET A 357 7.17 10.20 -21.27
C MET A 357 7.23 11.01 -22.58
N ASP A 358 6.08 11.38 -23.15
CA ASP A 358 6.03 12.26 -24.31
C ASP A 358 6.60 13.66 -23.99
N LEU A 359 6.22 14.25 -22.86
CA LEU A 359 6.73 15.54 -22.41
C LEU A 359 8.23 15.51 -22.06
N MET A 360 8.76 14.37 -21.64
CA MET A 360 10.18 14.14 -21.39
C MET A 360 10.98 13.85 -22.68
N ASN A 361 10.33 13.81 -23.85
CA ASN A 361 10.92 13.35 -25.12
C ASN A 361 11.48 11.92 -25.07
N ASN A 362 10.86 11.06 -24.25
CA ASN A 362 11.23 9.67 -24.03
C ASN A 362 10.17 8.67 -24.54
N SER A 363 9.31 9.12 -25.44
CA SER A 363 8.27 8.29 -26.06
C SER A 363 8.73 7.70 -27.38
N HIS A 364 8.43 6.41 -27.61
CA HIS A 364 8.63 5.77 -28.90
C HIS A 364 7.40 5.94 -29.80
N LYS A 365 7.64 6.17 -31.11
CA LYS A 365 6.56 6.29 -32.08
C LYS A 365 5.84 4.98 -32.24
N PHE A 366 4.54 4.94 -31.95
CA PHE A 366 3.71 3.76 -32.16
C PHE A 366 3.60 3.39 -33.65
N GLY A 367 3.96 2.14 -33.96
CA GLY A 367 3.85 1.61 -35.34
C GLY A 367 4.97 2.07 -36.28
N ALA A 368 6.11 2.45 -35.78
CA ALA A 368 7.31 2.84 -36.56
C ALA A 368 8.35 1.73 -36.59
#